data_44819d00502a8dadc8511715f7053531
#
_entry.id   44819d00502a8dadc8511715f7053531
#
_cell.length_a   1.000
_cell.length_b   1.000
_cell.length_c   1.000
_cell.angle_alpha   90.00
_cell.angle_beta   90.00
_cell.angle_gamma   90.00
#
_symmetry.space_group_name_H-M   'P 1'
#
loop_
_entity.id
_entity.type
_entity.pdbx_description
1 polymer ?
#
loop_
_entity_poly.entity_id
_entity_poly.type
_entity_poly.pdbx_seq_one_letter_code
_entity_poly.pdbx_strand_id
1 'polypeptide(L)'
;AAAAHVSYRPGLRHAISKGAPGIALLAGEPPQPGERPEVTFARSVGWATSIGEVIQGFRAVAAPVVDSAGVCRAAVAVVFAGSSDVSGVADFVVAHAKALGSDL
;
A
#
# COMPACT_ATOMS: atom_id res chain seq x y z
N ALA A 1 -6.32 -27.22 13.35
CA ALA A 1 -5.66 -25.94 13.25
C ALA A 1 -6.65 -24.90 12.79
N ALA A 2 -6.76 -23.85 13.52
CA ALA A 2 -7.58 -22.75 13.06
C ALA A 2 -7.08 -22.31 11.69
N ALA A 3 -7.96 -22.27 10.71
CA ALA A 3 -7.64 -21.66 9.45
C ALA A 3 -7.14 -20.24 9.74
N ALA A 4 -6.15 -19.81 8.99
CA ALA A 4 -5.68 -18.44 9.09
C ALA A 4 -6.88 -17.52 8.98
N HIS A 5 -7.18 -16.84 10.05
CA HIS A 5 -8.35 -15.99 10.10
C HIS A 5 -7.91 -14.57 9.80
N VAL A 6 -8.19 -14.11 8.61
CA VAL A 6 -7.92 -12.73 8.24
C VAL A 6 -9.11 -11.90 8.68
N SER A 7 -8.89 -11.07 9.70
CA SER A 7 -9.91 -10.17 10.21
C SER A 7 -9.86 -8.80 9.56
N TYR A 8 -9.24 -8.66 8.42
CA TYR A 8 -9.21 -7.42 7.64
C TYR A 8 -10.56 -7.24 6.95
N ARG A 9 -11.38 -6.36 7.49
CA ARG A 9 -12.75 -6.16 7.01
C ARG A 9 -13.00 -4.70 6.67
N PRO A 10 -14.01 -4.40 5.83
CA PRO A 10 -14.36 -3.01 5.54
C PRO A 10 -14.70 -2.25 6.82
N GLY A 11 -14.21 -1.02 6.90
CA GLY A 11 -14.41 -0.17 8.06
C GLY A 11 -13.36 -0.30 9.14
N LEU A 12 -12.43 -1.24 9.03
CA LEU A 12 -11.30 -1.34 9.94
C LEU A 12 -10.45 -0.06 9.85
N ARG A 13 -10.13 0.51 11.02
CA ARG A 13 -9.34 1.75 11.09
C ARG A 13 -8.01 1.48 11.75
N HIS A 14 -6.96 2.08 11.22
CA HIS A 14 -5.62 2.05 11.81
C HIS A 14 -4.88 3.33 11.42
N ALA A 15 -3.73 3.56 12.05
CA ALA A 15 -2.93 4.75 11.74
C ALA A 15 -2.44 4.72 10.30
N ILE A 16 -2.48 5.86 9.61
CA ILE A 16 -2.00 5.98 8.23
C ILE A 16 -0.50 5.70 8.12
N SER A 17 0.25 5.88 9.21
CA SER A 17 1.69 5.62 9.23
C SER A 17 2.04 4.13 9.29
N LYS A 18 1.06 3.24 9.44
CA LYS A 18 1.27 1.80 9.56
C LYS A 18 0.64 1.07 8.39
N GLY A 19 1.37 0.06 7.87
CA GLY A 19 0.90 -0.77 6.79
C GLY A 19 1.12 -0.14 5.42
N ALA A 20 1.24 -1.00 4.42
CA ALA A 20 1.56 -0.56 3.06
C ALA A 20 0.52 0.41 2.47
N PRO A 21 -0.80 0.23 2.68
CA PRO A 21 -1.77 1.19 2.14
C PRO A 21 -1.57 2.60 2.66
N GLY A 22 -1.35 2.77 3.97
CA GLY A 22 -1.09 4.08 4.56
C GLY A 22 0.20 4.70 4.06
N ILE A 23 1.26 3.90 3.98
CA ILE A 23 2.55 4.34 3.46
C ILE A 23 2.40 4.78 2.00
N ALA A 24 1.63 4.04 1.19
CA ALA A 24 1.38 4.40 -0.20
C ALA A 24 0.62 5.72 -0.32
N LEU A 25 -0.37 5.95 0.53
CA LEU A 25 -1.10 7.22 0.56
C LEU A 25 -0.16 8.38 0.87
N LEU A 26 0.70 8.22 1.87
CA LEU A 26 1.67 9.24 2.23
C LEU A 26 2.69 9.47 1.11
N ALA A 27 3.10 8.40 0.44
CA ALA A 27 4.03 8.50 -0.70
C ALA A 27 3.41 9.23 -1.90
N GLY A 28 2.09 9.18 -2.04
CA GLY A 28 1.36 9.92 -3.07
C GLY A 28 1.20 11.41 -2.79
N GLU A 29 1.48 11.83 -1.55
CA GLU A 29 1.46 13.23 -1.14
C GLU A 29 2.84 13.85 -1.31
N PRO A 30 2.93 15.20 -1.33
CA PRO A 30 4.24 15.87 -1.33
C PRO A 30 5.08 15.47 -0.12
N PRO A 31 6.42 15.42 -0.26
CA PRO A 31 7.31 15.07 0.85
C PRO A 31 7.11 15.97 2.06
N GLN A 32 7.16 15.38 3.25
CA GLN A 32 7.04 16.09 4.51
C GLN A 32 8.33 15.93 5.32
N PRO A 33 8.74 16.96 6.09
CA PRO A 33 9.87 16.82 7.00
C PRO A 33 9.62 15.71 8.01
N GLY A 34 10.63 14.88 8.26
CA GLY A 34 10.54 13.81 9.26
C GLY A 34 9.68 12.61 8.88
N GLU A 35 9.31 12.46 7.62
CA GLU A 35 8.55 11.29 7.20
C GLU A 35 9.36 10.00 7.38
N ARG A 36 8.66 8.87 7.55
CA ARG A 36 9.32 7.57 7.66
C ARG A 36 10.16 7.29 6.42
N PRO A 37 11.34 6.64 6.57
CA PRO A 37 12.15 6.23 5.41
C PRO A 37 11.36 5.38 4.42
N GLU A 38 10.41 4.56 4.90
CA GLU A 38 9.57 3.73 4.06
C GLU A 38 8.71 4.56 3.11
N VAL A 39 8.25 5.73 3.56
CA VAL A 39 7.47 6.66 2.73
C VAL A 39 8.34 7.25 1.62
N THR A 40 9.55 7.69 1.98
CA THR A 40 10.51 8.23 1.02
C THR A 40 10.86 7.19 -0.04
N PHE A 41 11.12 5.96 0.40
CA PHE A 41 11.42 4.86 -0.51
C PHE A 41 10.25 4.56 -1.43
N ALA A 42 9.04 4.46 -0.88
CA ALA A 42 7.84 4.19 -1.66
C ALA A 42 7.60 5.25 -2.73
N ARG A 43 7.87 6.52 -2.41
CA ARG A 43 7.75 7.61 -3.37
C ARG A 43 8.72 7.43 -4.53
N SER A 44 9.92 6.92 -4.25
CA SER A 44 10.94 6.74 -5.28
C SER A 44 10.64 5.56 -6.22
N VAL A 45 10.03 4.47 -5.72
CA VAL A 45 9.78 3.26 -6.50
C VAL A 45 8.33 3.15 -6.98
N GLY A 46 7.41 3.91 -6.41
CA GLY A 46 6.00 3.92 -6.81
C GLY A 46 5.10 2.93 -6.08
N TRP A 47 5.61 2.22 -5.08
CA TRP A 47 4.82 1.27 -4.28
C TRP A 47 5.44 1.08 -2.91
N ALA A 48 4.61 0.62 -1.97
CA ALA A 48 5.01 0.37 -0.59
C ALA A 48 4.79 -1.09 -0.24
N THR A 49 5.57 -1.59 0.72
CA THR A 49 5.38 -2.92 1.28
C THR A 49 5.46 -2.85 2.80
N SER A 50 4.76 -3.76 3.47
CA SER A 50 4.83 -3.90 4.92
C SER A 50 4.72 -5.37 5.29
N ILE A 51 5.27 -5.71 6.47
CA ILE A 51 5.24 -7.06 7.01
C ILE A 51 4.71 -6.95 8.43
N GLY A 52 3.53 -7.56 8.68
CA GLY A 52 2.98 -7.68 10.02
C GLY A 52 2.58 -6.38 10.71
N GLU A 53 2.54 -5.24 10.02
CA GLU A 53 2.26 -3.95 10.68
C GLU A 53 0.80 -3.79 11.07
N VAL A 54 -0.11 -4.33 10.30
CA VAL A 54 -1.55 -4.26 10.58
C VAL A 54 -2.06 -5.64 11.00
N ILE A 55 -1.71 -6.68 10.24
CA ILE A 55 -2.08 -8.06 10.54
C ILE A 55 -0.80 -8.88 10.65
N GLN A 56 -0.52 -9.39 11.84
CA GLN A 56 0.68 -10.18 12.08
C GLN A 56 0.70 -11.42 11.17
N GLY A 57 1.86 -11.72 10.61
CA GLY A 57 2.05 -12.87 9.72
C GLY A 57 1.68 -12.62 8.27
N PHE A 58 1.18 -11.44 7.95
CA PHE A 58 0.80 -11.08 6.58
C PHE A 58 1.68 -9.98 6.03
N ARG A 59 1.88 -10.01 4.72
CA ARG A 59 2.51 -8.94 3.97
C ARG A 59 1.45 -8.14 3.24
N ALA A 60 1.77 -6.90 2.95
CA ALA A 60 0.96 -6.08 2.06
C ALA A 60 1.86 -5.35 1.07
N VAL A 61 1.35 -5.19 -0.14
CA VAL A 61 1.97 -4.34 -1.16
C VAL A 61 0.88 -3.38 -1.63
N ALA A 62 1.21 -2.10 -1.70
CA ALA A 62 0.24 -1.07 -2.06
C ALA A 62 0.86 -0.04 -2.98
N ALA A 63 0.02 0.57 -3.82
CA ALA A 63 0.43 1.68 -4.65
C ALA A 63 -0.60 2.80 -4.58
N PRO A 64 -0.16 4.07 -4.64
CA PRO A 64 -1.10 5.19 -4.65
C PRO A 64 -1.86 5.25 -5.97
N VAL A 65 -3.13 5.62 -5.89
CA VAL A 65 -3.97 5.91 -7.05
C VAL A 65 -3.99 7.41 -7.21
N VAL A 66 -3.36 7.89 -8.28
CA VAL A 66 -3.22 9.32 -8.57
C VAL A 66 -4.11 9.66 -9.76
N ASP A 67 -4.92 10.69 -9.62
CA ASP A 67 -5.82 11.11 -10.67
C ASP A 67 -5.10 11.90 -11.78
N SER A 68 -5.85 12.31 -12.80
CA SER A 68 -5.29 13.03 -13.93
C SER A 68 -4.74 14.41 -13.55
N ALA A 69 -5.15 14.95 -12.41
CA ALA A 69 -4.62 16.22 -11.90
C ALA A 69 -3.38 16.04 -11.01
N GLY A 70 -2.91 14.80 -10.82
CA GLY A 70 -1.75 14.52 -9.97
C GLY A 70 -2.07 14.42 -8.49
N VAL A 71 -3.34 14.32 -8.12
CA VAL A 71 -3.77 14.23 -6.72
C VAL A 71 -3.96 12.76 -6.34
N CYS A 72 -3.36 12.35 -5.22
CA CYS A 72 -3.54 11.01 -4.69
C CYS A 72 -4.93 10.88 -4.06
N ARG A 73 -5.74 9.97 -4.62
CA ARG A 73 -7.13 9.81 -4.23
C ARG A 73 -7.37 8.57 -3.37
N ALA A 74 -6.50 7.58 -3.46
CA ALA A 74 -6.68 6.30 -2.79
C ALA A 74 -5.39 5.49 -2.85
N ALA A 75 -5.42 4.29 -2.31
CA ALA A 75 -4.36 3.29 -2.51
C ALA A 75 -5.01 1.95 -2.83
N VAL A 76 -4.35 1.21 -3.72
CA VAL A 76 -4.71 -0.19 -4.00
C VAL A 76 -3.70 -1.07 -3.30
N ALA A 77 -4.17 -2.10 -2.63
CA ALA A 77 -3.28 -3.00 -1.90
C ALA A 77 -3.67 -4.46 -2.12
N VAL A 78 -2.66 -5.32 -2.07
CA VAL A 78 -2.82 -6.77 -1.99
C VAL A 78 -2.22 -7.20 -0.67
N VAL A 79 -2.99 -7.95 0.11
CA VAL A 79 -2.56 -8.53 1.39
C VAL A 79 -2.45 -10.04 1.20
N PHE A 80 -1.32 -10.60 1.60
CA PHE A 80 -1.08 -12.03 1.41
C PHE A 80 -0.18 -12.58 2.52
N ALA A 81 -0.27 -13.90 2.72
CA ALA A 81 0.57 -14.62 3.65
C ALA A 81 1.75 -15.22 2.87
N GLY A 82 2.87 -15.45 3.58
CA GLY A 82 4.00 -16.17 3.03
C GLY A 82 5.04 -15.30 2.36
N SER A 83 5.88 -15.95 1.54
CA SER A 83 7.05 -15.33 0.93
C SER A 83 6.95 -15.25 -0.58
N SER A 84 5.79 -14.83 -1.09
CA SER A 84 5.58 -14.64 -2.52
C SER A 84 6.51 -13.57 -3.08
N ASP A 85 6.70 -13.60 -4.39
CA ASP A 85 7.52 -12.62 -5.09
C ASP A 85 6.91 -11.22 -4.97
N VAL A 86 7.51 -10.39 -4.13
CA VAL A 86 7.03 -9.04 -3.87
C VAL A 86 7.11 -8.19 -5.14
N SER A 87 8.15 -8.36 -5.96
CA SER A 87 8.31 -7.58 -7.19
C SER A 87 7.18 -7.83 -8.18
N GLY A 88 6.79 -9.10 -8.37
CA GLY A 88 5.68 -9.45 -9.25
C GLY A 88 4.35 -8.90 -8.76
N VAL A 89 4.13 -8.99 -7.43
CA VAL A 89 2.92 -8.41 -6.82
C VAL A 89 2.93 -6.89 -6.97
N ALA A 90 4.08 -6.25 -6.79
CA ALA A 90 4.20 -4.80 -6.92
C ALA A 90 3.87 -4.34 -8.35
N ASP A 91 4.36 -5.04 -9.37
CA ASP A 91 4.06 -4.72 -10.76
C ASP A 91 2.56 -4.78 -11.03
N PHE A 92 1.90 -5.83 -10.53
CA PHE A 92 0.46 -6.01 -10.65
C PHE A 92 -0.30 -4.84 -9.97
N VAL A 93 0.07 -4.51 -8.74
CA VAL A 93 -0.60 -3.47 -7.95
C VAL A 93 -0.41 -2.10 -8.60
N VAL A 94 0.81 -1.79 -9.05
CA VAL A 94 1.10 -0.51 -9.70
C VAL A 94 0.29 -0.37 -10.99
N ALA A 95 0.22 -1.43 -11.81
CA ALA A 95 -0.56 -1.39 -13.05
C ALA A 95 -2.03 -1.12 -12.78
N HIS A 96 -2.60 -1.75 -11.75
CA HIS A 96 -4.00 -1.54 -11.40
C HIS A 96 -4.24 -0.16 -10.81
N ALA A 97 -3.31 0.36 -10.01
CA ALA A 97 -3.41 1.71 -9.47
C ALA A 97 -3.41 2.76 -10.59
N LYS A 98 -2.57 2.59 -11.60
CA LYS A 98 -2.54 3.49 -12.77
C LYS A 98 -3.83 3.43 -13.56
N ALA A 99 -4.37 2.24 -13.78
CA ALA A 99 -5.63 2.08 -14.51
C ALA A 99 -6.78 2.77 -13.77
N LEU A 100 -6.86 2.60 -12.45
CA LEU A 100 -7.88 3.28 -11.64
C LEU A 100 -7.69 4.79 -11.66
N GLY A 101 -6.46 5.27 -11.55
CA GLY A 101 -6.17 6.70 -11.55
C GLY A 101 -6.58 7.38 -12.85
N SER A 102 -6.46 6.71 -13.99
CA SER A 102 -6.86 7.28 -15.27
C SER A 102 -8.36 7.47 -15.41
N ASP A 103 -9.16 6.79 -14.57
CA ASP A 103 -10.62 6.91 -14.55
C ASP A 103 -11.12 8.00 -13.56
N LEU A 104 -10.21 8.64 -12.85
CA LEU A 104 -10.57 9.63 -11.82
C LEU A 104 -10.26 11.10 -12.24
#